data_62690ed46a4e989f6efe4e77e1f5032a
#
_entry.id   62690ed46a4e989f6efe4e77e1f5032a
#
_cell.length_a   1.000
_cell.length_b   1.000
_cell.length_c   1.000
_cell.angle_alpha   90.00
_cell.angle_beta   90.00
_cell.angle_gamma   90.00
#
_symmetry.space_group_name_H-M   'P 1'
#
loop_
_entity.id
_entity.type
_entity.pdbx_description
1 polymer ?
#
loop_
_entity_poly.entity_id
_entity_poly.type
_entity_poly.pdbx_seq_one_letter_code
_entity_poly.pdbx_strand_id
1 'polypeptide(L)'
;MSSDTAPIIGQPLTLEHEVEQRGNELLDVMMRVAALDYTTRAPVRDDDTVFDALAVGLNMLIDELMAEQEKRARLQEDIIQAQAAALRELSTPLIPVSDDVLAMPLIGAVDSTRARDVLDKLLTGLGASRAHTVILDITGVPLVDTQVANVLIRAAQAAQLLGAQVVLTGMRPEVAQTVVGLGINLDSLVTRSSLQTGIAYAMSYRQRNKPTAR
;
A
#
# COMPACT_ATOMS: atom_id res chain seq x y z
N MET A 1 -6.15 -61.13 -57.60
CA MET A 1 -4.72 -60.85 -57.35
C MET A 1 -4.72 -59.64 -56.38
N SER A 2 -4.71 -59.98 -55.13
CA SER A 2 -4.67 -58.97 -54.01
C SER A 2 -3.22 -58.70 -53.68
N SER A 3 -2.79 -57.46 -53.80
CA SER A 3 -1.50 -56.99 -53.30
C SER A 3 -1.74 -56.40 -51.92
N ASP A 4 -1.42 -57.25 -50.98
CA ASP A 4 -1.34 -56.91 -49.56
C ASP A 4 -0.10 -56.03 -49.30
N THR A 5 -0.29 -54.76 -49.12
CA THR A 5 0.80 -53.82 -48.75
C THR A 5 0.78 -53.68 -47.25
N ALA A 6 1.57 -54.51 -46.58
CA ALA A 6 1.82 -54.38 -45.15
C ALA A 6 2.40 -53.00 -44.80
N PRO A 7 2.03 -52.37 -43.66
CA PRO A 7 2.62 -51.11 -43.24
C PRO A 7 4.09 -51.33 -42.86
N ILE A 8 4.96 -50.46 -43.40
CA ILE A 8 6.38 -50.39 -43.09
C ILE A 8 6.49 -49.96 -41.63
N ILE A 9 6.74 -50.92 -40.75
CA ILE A 9 7.09 -50.69 -39.34
C ILE A 9 8.40 -49.87 -39.31
N GLY A 10 8.40 -48.74 -38.60
CA GLY A 10 9.41 -47.69 -38.62
C GLY A 10 10.85 -48.22 -38.59
N GLN A 11 11.65 -47.73 -39.51
CA GLN A 11 13.11 -47.90 -39.46
C GLN A 11 13.61 -47.26 -38.15
N PRO A 12 14.57 -47.93 -37.42
CA PRO A 12 15.19 -47.29 -36.28
C PRO A 12 15.89 -46.01 -36.77
N LEU A 13 15.60 -44.89 -36.07
CA LEU A 13 16.25 -43.62 -36.32
C LEU A 13 17.76 -43.84 -36.31
N THR A 14 18.48 -43.36 -37.34
CA THR A 14 19.93 -43.41 -37.31
C THR A 14 20.46 -42.62 -36.10
N LEU A 15 21.55 -43.05 -35.50
CA LEU A 15 22.16 -42.41 -34.33
C LEU A 15 22.35 -40.88 -34.54
N GLU A 16 22.70 -40.48 -35.73
CA GLU A 16 22.84 -39.06 -36.12
C GLU A 16 21.53 -38.30 -36.03
N HIS A 17 20.41 -38.87 -36.45
CA HIS A 17 19.09 -38.22 -36.37
C HIS A 17 18.60 -38.08 -34.93
N GLU A 18 18.91 -39.05 -34.09
CA GLU A 18 18.58 -38.99 -32.64
C GLU A 18 19.36 -37.93 -31.93
N VAL A 19 20.66 -37.77 -32.21
CA VAL A 19 21.53 -36.73 -31.66
C VAL A 19 21.05 -35.34 -32.09
N GLU A 20 20.71 -35.18 -33.37
CA GLU A 20 20.19 -33.93 -33.91
C GLU A 20 18.85 -33.55 -33.30
N GLN A 21 17.93 -34.49 -33.14
CA GLN A 21 16.63 -34.26 -32.53
C GLN A 21 16.78 -33.83 -31.07
N ARG A 22 17.58 -34.54 -30.25
CA ARG A 22 17.81 -34.19 -28.82
C ARG A 22 18.51 -32.86 -28.68
N GLY A 23 19.46 -32.55 -29.56
CA GLY A 23 20.12 -31.24 -29.57
C GLY A 23 19.14 -30.09 -29.80
N ASN A 24 18.23 -30.28 -30.77
CA ASN A 24 17.22 -29.30 -31.11
C ASN A 24 16.18 -29.11 -29.95
N GLU A 25 15.77 -30.19 -29.27
CA GLU A 25 14.90 -30.11 -28.10
C GLU A 25 15.51 -29.27 -26.98
N LEU A 26 16.78 -29.49 -26.65
CA LEU A 26 17.49 -28.68 -25.66
C LEU A 26 17.64 -27.22 -26.07
N LEU A 27 17.95 -26.99 -27.35
CA LEU A 27 18.11 -25.64 -27.89
C LEU A 27 16.78 -24.86 -27.86
N ASP A 28 15.65 -25.50 -28.16
CA ASP A 28 14.32 -24.88 -28.06
C ASP A 28 14.04 -24.43 -26.63
N VAL A 29 14.30 -25.29 -25.62
CA VAL A 29 14.13 -24.93 -24.23
C VAL A 29 15.06 -23.78 -23.84
N MET A 30 16.34 -23.81 -24.26
CA MET A 30 17.27 -22.70 -23.99
C MET A 30 16.81 -21.38 -24.60
N MET A 31 16.28 -21.40 -25.82
CA MET A 31 15.72 -20.19 -26.47
C MET A 31 14.50 -19.65 -25.71
N ARG A 32 13.62 -20.52 -25.23
CA ARG A 32 12.48 -20.11 -24.40
C ARG A 32 12.93 -19.49 -23.07
N VAL A 33 13.90 -20.11 -22.40
CA VAL A 33 14.49 -19.56 -21.18
C VAL A 33 15.11 -18.18 -21.43
N ALA A 34 15.82 -18.02 -22.57
CA ALA A 34 16.36 -16.72 -22.97
C ALA A 34 15.27 -15.66 -23.25
N ALA A 35 14.07 -16.11 -23.67
CA ALA A 35 12.88 -15.27 -23.82
C ALA A 35 12.09 -15.08 -22.51
N LEU A 36 12.67 -15.47 -21.35
CA LEU A 36 12.07 -15.39 -20.02
C LEU A 36 10.85 -16.32 -19.80
N ASP A 37 10.68 -17.33 -20.66
CA ASP A 37 9.69 -18.39 -20.47
C ASP A 37 10.33 -19.57 -19.70
N TYR A 38 10.10 -19.61 -18.40
CA TYR A 38 10.61 -20.65 -17.51
C TYR A 38 9.60 -21.79 -17.27
N THR A 39 8.49 -21.84 -18.03
CA THR A 39 7.46 -22.88 -17.85
C THR A 39 7.82 -24.18 -18.54
N THR A 40 8.70 -24.13 -19.53
CA THR A 40 9.13 -25.29 -20.32
C THR A 40 10.25 -26.03 -19.59
N ARG A 41 10.28 -27.37 -19.76
CA ARG A 41 11.34 -28.23 -19.24
C ARG A 41 11.95 -29.05 -20.37
N ALA A 42 13.25 -29.30 -20.27
CA ALA A 42 13.95 -30.21 -21.14
C ALA A 42 13.53 -31.66 -20.87
N PRO A 43 13.20 -32.45 -21.89
CA PRO A 43 12.79 -33.83 -21.69
C PRO A 43 13.95 -34.69 -21.24
N VAL A 44 13.77 -35.43 -20.14
CA VAL A 44 14.69 -36.45 -19.63
C VAL A 44 14.13 -37.82 -20.00
N ARG A 45 14.93 -38.69 -20.65
CA ARG A 45 14.48 -39.98 -21.14
C ARG A 45 15.02 -41.19 -20.39
N ASP A 46 15.90 -40.96 -19.40
CA ASP A 46 16.51 -41.98 -18.54
C ASP A 46 17.36 -43.02 -19.32
N ASP A 47 18.00 -42.57 -20.40
CA ASP A 47 18.83 -43.42 -21.26
C ASP A 47 20.32 -43.39 -20.89
N ASP A 48 20.67 -42.76 -19.76
CA ASP A 48 22.04 -42.57 -19.29
C ASP A 48 22.96 -41.84 -20.31
N THR A 49 22.40 -40.96 -21.10
CA THR A 49 23.15 -40.22 -22.12
C THR A 49 23.61 -38.85 -21.63
N VAL A 50 24.56 -38.26 -22.35
CA VAL A 50 25.00 -36.86 -22.08
C VAL A 50 23.86 -35.89 -22.24
N PHE A 51 22.88 -36.16 -23.10
CA PHE A 51 21.71 -35.34 -23.31
C PHE A 51 20.79 -35.33 -22.06
N ASP A 52 20.64 -36.47 -21.38
CA ASP A 52 19.86 -36.54 -20.14
C ASP A 52 20.54 -35.74 -19.02
N ALA A 53 21.86 -35.84 -18.91
CA ALA A 53 22.62 -35.04 -17.96
C ALA A 53 22.48 -33.53 -18.23
N LEU A 54 22.52 -33.12 -19.51
CA LEU A 54 22.29 -31.72 -19.90
C LEU A 54 20.86 -31.28 -19.65
N ALA A 55 19.85 -32.12 -19.93
CA ALA A 55 18.45 -31.82 -19.66
C ALA A 55 18.17 -31.64 -18.16
N VAL A 56 18.73 -32.51 -17.32
CA VAL A 56 18.64 -32.38 -15.86
C VAL A 56 19.31 -31.08 -15.39
N GLY A 57 20.53 -30.81 -15.84
CA GLY A 57 21.23 -29.57 -15.50
C GLY A 57 20.49 -28.31 -15.93
N LEU A 58 19.91 -28.31 -17.14
CA LEU A 58 19.10 -27.20 -17.64
C LEU A 58 17.83 -27.02 -16.81
N ASN A 59 17.14 -28.10 -16.46
CA ASN A 59 15.96 -28.05 -15.61
C ASN A 59 16.26 -27.49 -14.21
N MET A 60 17.39 -27.88 -13.62
CA MET A 60 17.85 -27.31 -12.32
C MET A 60 18.12 -25.81 -12.43
N LEU A 61 18.75 -25.35 -13.51
CA LEU A 61 18.96 -23.92 -13.74
C LEU A 61 17.63 -23.16 -13.91
N ILE A 62 16.66 -23.76 -14.59
CA ILE A 62 15.32 -23.15 -14.73
C ILE A 62 14.66 -23.02 -13.36
N ASP A 63 14.71 -24.06 -12.52
CA ASP A 63 14.13 -24.03 -11.18
C ASP A 63 14.79 -22.96 -10.31
N GLU A 64 16.11 -22.81 -10.37
CA GLU A 64 16.85 -21.76 -9.66
C GLU A 64 16.46 -20.36 -10.15
N LEU A 65 16.34 -20.16 -11.46
CA LEU A 65 15.91 -18.89 -12.05
C LEU A 65 14.47 -18.53 -11.63
N MET A 66 13.58 -19.52 -11.60
CA MET A 66 12.19 -19.30 -11.10
C MET A 66 12.19 -18.91 -9.62
N ALA A 67 12.92 -19.63 -8.78
CA ALA A 67 13.03 -19.33 -7.36
C ALA A 67 13.60 -17.93 -7.10
N GLU A 68 14.62 -17.53 -7.86
CA GLU A 68 15.22 -16.20 -7.76
C GLU A 68 14.22 -15.11 -8.22
N GLN A 69 13.44 -15.35 -9.29
CA GLN A 69 12.40 -14.41 -9.73
C GLN A 69 11.29 -14.25 -8.70
N GLU A 70 10.80 -15.36 -8.13
CA GLU A 70 9.79 -15.29 -7.06
C GLU A 70 10.30 -14.51 -5.85
N LYS A 71 11.55 -14.76 -5.46
CA LYS A 71 12.19 -14.05 -4.36
C LYS A 71 12.29 -12.54 -4.63
N ARG A 72 12.70 -12.16 -5.85
CA ARG A 72 12.75 -10.75 -6.26
C ARG A 72 11.38 -10.10 -6.25
N ALA A 73 10.36 -10.78 -6.76
CA ALA A 73 9.00 -10.27 -6.77
C ALA A 73 8.47 -10.03 -5.35
N ARG A 74 8.71 -10.96 -4.41
CA ARG A 74 8.35 -10.80 -2.98
C ARG A 74 9.07 -9.62 -2.33
N LEU A 75 10.40 -9.52 -2.53
CA LEU A 75 11.17 -8.40 -1.99
C LEU A 75 10.70 -7.06 -2.54
N GLN A 76 10.31 -6.99 -3.81
CA GLN A 76 9.80 -5.78 -4.42
C GLN A 76 8.43 -5.38 -3.84
N GLU A 77 7.56 -6.35 -3.60
CA GLU A 77 6.27 -6.13 -2.92
C GLU A 77 6.48 -5.64 -1.49
N ASP A 78 7.39 -6.27 -0.73
CA ASP A 78 7.73 -5.86 0.65
C ASP A 78 8.26 -4.42 0.69
N ILE A 79 9.11 -4.03 -0.27
CA ILE A 79 9.64 -2.66 -0.37
C ILE A 79 8.50 -1.68 -0.64
N ILE A 80 7.60 -1.98 -1.58
CA ILE A 80 6.46 -1.12 -1.90
C ILE A 80 5.56 -0.95 -0.68
N GLN A 81 5.28 -2.03 0.04
CA GLN A 81 4.46 -1.99 1.25
C GLN A 81 5.13 -1.20 2.37
N ALA A 82 6.44 -1.40 2.59
CA ALA A 82 7.20 -0.65 3.57
C ALA A 82 7.24 0.86 3.25
N GLN A 83 7.43 1.23 1.98
CA GLN A 83 7.39 2.62 1.54
C GLN A 83 6.00 3.22 1.73
N ALA A 84 4.93 2.50 1.38
CA ALA A 84 3.56 2.94 1.58
C ALA A 84 3.23 3.13 3.06
N ALA A 85 3.70 2.23 3.93
CA ALA A 85 3.53 2.34 5.39
C ALA A 85 4.28 3.56 5.93
N ALA A 86 5.53 3.79 5.55
CA ALA A 86 6.31 4.96 5.96
C ALA A 86 5.66 6.27 5.51
N LEU A 87 5.15 6.34 4.28
CA LEU A 87 4.42 7.50 3.79
C LEU A 87 3.12 7.74 4.58
N ARG A 88 2.40 6.68 4.97
CA ARG A 88 1.19 6.80 5.82
C ARG A 88 1.54 7.30 7.20
N GLU A 89 2.61 6.83 7.81
CA GLU A 89 3.06 7.27 9.13
C GLU A 89 3.41 8.76 9.14
N LEU A 90 4.13 9.24 8.12
CA LEU A 90 4.50 10.64 7.94
C LEU A 90 3.32 11.54 7.52
N SER A 91 2.25 10.97 6.97
CA SER A 91 1.14 11.75 6.38
C SER A 91 0.14 12.30 7.41
N THR A 92 0.18 11.83 8.64
CA THR A 92 -0.70 12.28 9.75
C THR A 92 0.06 12.37 11.07
N PRO A 93 1.12 13.20 11.14
CA PRO A 93 1.86 13.37 12.39
C PRO A 93 1.02 14.13 13.41
N LEU A 94 1.10 13.74 14.68
CA LEU A 94 0.55 14.49 15.77
C LEU A 94 1.68 15.30 16.41
N ILE A 95 1.65 16.60 16.23
CA ILE A 95 2.73 17.52 16.56
C ILE A 95 2.37 18.29 17.83
N PRO A 96 3.15 18.22 18.92
CA PRO A 96 2.94 19.08 20.07
C PRO A 96 3.33 20.53 19.74
N VAL A 97 2.35 21.43 19.79
CA VAL A 97 2.55 22.88 19.61
C VAL A 97 2.87 23.54 20.96
N SER A 98 2.25 23.02 22.01
CA SER A 98 2.55 23.39 23.40
C SER A 98 2.14 22.23 24.31
N ASP A 99 2.33 22.39 25.66
CA ASP A 99 1.96 21.36 26.63
C ASP A 99 0.49 20.94 26.57
N ASP A 100 -0.41 21.84 26.14
CA ASP A 100 -1.85 21.63 26.11
C ASP A 100 -2.44 21.60 24.68
N VAL A 101 -1.62 21.80 23.63
CA VAL A 101 -2.09 21.94 22.24
C VAL A 101 -1.33 20.99 21.32
N LEU A 102 -2.07 20.13 20.65
CA LEU A 102 -1.58 19.31 19.57
C LEU A 102 -2.04 19.84 18.22
N ALA A 103 -1.24 19.63 17.16
CA ALA A 103 -1.64 19.89 15.78
C ALA A 103 -1.47 18.63 14.95
N MET A 104 -2.46 18.35 14.11
CA MET A 104 -2.45 17.26 13.16
C MET A 104 -2.72 17.79 11.75
N PRO A 105 -1.67 18.05 10.96
CA PRO A 105 -1.85 18.42 9.55
C PRO A 105 -2.24 17.20 8.72
N LEU A 106 -3.28 17.34 7.91
CA LEU A 106 -3.72 16.33 6.95
C LEU A 106 -3.30 16.78 5.54
N ILE A 107 -2.51 15.93 4.85
CA ILE A 107 -1.95 16.26 3.54
C ILE A 107 -2.38 15.18 2.53
N GLY A 108 -2.89 15.61 1.36
CA GLY A 108 -3.32 14.73 0.28
C GLY A 108 -4.73 14.20 0.44
N ALA A 109 -5.12 13.24 -0.41
CA ALA A 109 -6.45 12.65 -0.37
C ALA A 109 -6.69 11.90 0.94
N VAL A 110 -7.86 12.10 1.53
CA VAL A 110 -8.32 11.38 2.73
C VAL A 110 -9.44 10.45 2.29
N ASP A 111 -9.20 9.16 2.34
CA ASP A 111 -10.21 8.12 2.15
C ASP A 111 -10.75 7.63 3.50
N SER A 112 -11.74 6.72 3.46
CA SER A 112 -12.38 6.18 4.67
C SER A 112 -11.41 5.42 5.60
N THR A 113 -10.36 4.81 5.05
CA THR A 113 -9.35 4.08 5.83
C THR A 113 -8.45 5.07 6.56
N ARG A 114 -7.93 6.03 5.82
CA ARG A 114 -7.09 7.09 6.36
C ARG A 114 -7.83 7.96 7.38
N ALA A 115 -9.12 8.22 7.16
CA ALA A 115 -9.95 8.95 8.11
C ALA A 115 -10.06 8.20 9.47
N ARG A 116 -10.14 6.87 9.45
CA ARG A 116 -10.09 6.04 10.68
C ARG A 116 -8.73 6.11 11.35
N ASP A 117 -7.63 6.02 10.58
CA ASP A 117 -6.27 6.16 11.12
C ASP A 117 -6.06 7.53 11.79
N VAL A 118 -6.62 8.59 11.21
CA VAL A 118 -6.64 9.95 11.81
C VAL A 118 -7.35 9.93 13.17
N LEU A 119 -8.53 9.32 13.23
CA LEU A 119 -9.31 9.21 14.47
C LEU A 119 -8.51 8.45 15.54
N ASP A 120 -7.98 7.28 15.20
CA ASP A 120 -7.26 6.43 16.15
C ASP A 120 -5.99 7.12 16.69
N LYS A 121 -5.21 7.74 15.80
CA LYS A 121 -4.02 8.51 16.19
C LYS A 121 -4.36 9.72 17.06
N LEU A 122 -5.44 10.42 16.73
CA LEU A 122 -5.91 11.57 17.48
C LEU A 122 -6.31 11.17 18.91
N LEU A 123 -7.11 10.12 19.04
CA LEU A 123 -7.58 9.65 20.36
C LEU A 123 -6.43 9.05 21.19
N THR A 124 -5.56 8.27 20.57
CA THR A 124 -4.37 7.72 21.23
C THR A 124 -3.45 8.83 21.72
N GLY A 125 -3.20 9.83 20.86
CA GLY A 125 -2.35 10.97 21.20
C GLY A 125 -2.94 11.85 22.31
N LEU A 126 -4.26 12.07 22.29
CA LEU A 126 -4.94 12.77 23.40
C LEU A 126 -4.85 11.99 24.71
N GLY A 127 -5.05 10.67 24.66
CA GLY A 127 -4.93 9.82 25.85
C GLY A 127 -3.52 9.76 26.43
N ALA A 128 -2.50 9.89 25.58
CA ALA A 128 -1.09 9.88 25.98
C ALA A 128 -0.55 11.26 26.41
N SER A 129 -1.26 12.34 26.11
CA SER A 129 -0.85 13.72 26.37
C SER A 129 -1.77 14.40 27.38
N ARG A 130 -1.35 15.58 27.86
CA ARG A 130 -2.20 16.48 28.66
C ARG A 130 -2.90 17.53 27.79
N ALA A 131 -2.96 17.30 26.49
CA ALA A 131 -3.53 18.27 25.56
C ALA A 131 -5.04 18.37 25.71
N HIS A 132 -5.53 19.59 25.83
CA HIS A 132 -6.94 19.95 25.91
C HIS A 132 -7.44 20.57 24.59
N THR A 133 -6.57 20.79 23.64
CA THR A 133 -6.94 21.30 22.30
C THR A 133 -6.15 20.57 21.23
N VAL A 134 -6.86 20.11 20.20
CA VAL A 134 -6.27 19.56 18.98
C VAL A 134 -6.65 20.41 17.78
N ILE A 135 -5.65 20.82 17.02
CA ILE A 135 -5.86 21.55 15.77
C ILE A 135 -5.76 20.53 14.63
N LEU A 136 -6.85 20.36 13.90
CA LEU A 136 -6.92 19.52 12.72
C LEU A 136 -6.81 20.42 11.49
N ASP A 137 -5.67 20.40 10.81
CA ASP A 137 -5.44 21.25 9.64
C ASP A 137 -5.67 20.49 8.35
N ILE A 138 -6.70 20.89 7.59
CA ILE A 138 -7.10 20.29 6.33
C ILE A 138 -6.69 21.13 5.11
N THR A 139 -5.78 22.10 5.27
CA THR A 139 -5.28 22.94 4.16
C THR A 139 -4.79 22.11 2.98
N GLY A 140 -4.12 20.98 3.28
CA GLY A 140 -3.55 20.06 2.30
C GLY A 140 -4.53 19.03 1.73
N VAL A 141 -5.82 19.05 2.13
CA VAL A 141 -6.84 18.09 1.67
C VAL A 141 -7.60 18.69 0.49
N PRO A 142 -7.48 18.11 -0.73
CA PRO A 142 -8.08 18.68 -1.93
C PRO A 142 -9.60 18.48 -2.00
N LEU A 143 -10.09 17.37 -1.46
CA LEU A 143 -11.50 16.97 -1.51
C LEU A 143 -11.90 16.25 -0.22
N VAL A 144 -13.10 16.53 0.26
CA VAL A 144 -13.72 15.84 1.41
C VAL A 144 -15.08 15.32 0.94
N ASP A 145 -15.27 14.01 0.97
CA ASP A 145 -16.57 13.38 0.73
C ASP A 145 -17.39 13.27 2.03
N THR A 146 -18.61 12.76 1.90
CA THR A 146 -19.54 12.57 3.04
C THR A 146 -18.95 11.65 4.12
N GLN A 147 -18.25 10.59 3.70
CA GLN A 147 -17.71 9.61 4.64
C GLN A 147 -16.56 10.22 5.46
N VAL A 148 -15.65 10.93 4.79
CA VAL A 148 -14.54 11.64 5.43
C VAL A 148 -15.07 12.72 6.39
N ALA A 149 -16.03 13.53 5.96
CA ALA A 149 -16.65 14.54 6.81
C ALA A 149 -17.27 13.93 8.07
N ASN A 150 -18.01 12.82 7.95
CA ASN A 150 -18.58 12.11 9.08
C ASN A 150 -17.52 11.58 10.06
N VAL A 151 -16.38 11.05 9.55
CA VAL A 151 -15.30 10.57 10.41
C VAL A 151 -14.63 11.73 11.16
N LEU A 152 -14.39 12.86 10.50
CA LEU A 152 -13.84 14.06 11.14
C LEU A 152 -14.75 14.57 12.28
N ILE A 153 -16.07 14.56 12.07
CA ILE A 153 -17.03 14.93 13.13
C ILE A 153 -17.01 13.95 14.29
N ARG A 154 -17.00 12.66 14.02
CA ARG A 154 -16.86 11.63 15.06
C ARG A 154 -15.55 11.78 15.83
N ALA A 155 -14.45 12.12 15.15
CA ALA A 155 -13.18 12.40 15.78
C ALA A 155 -13.29 13.58 16.77
N ALA A 156 -13.97 14.64 16.34
CA ALA A 156 -14.20 15.80 17.19
C ALA A 156 -15.07 15.48 18.41
N GLN A 157 -16.18 14.76 18.19
CA GLN A 157 -17.06 14.33 19.27
C GLN A 157 -16.34 13.43 20.28
N ALA A 158 -15.55 12.47 19.79
CA ALA A 158 -14.78 11.57 20.64
C ALA A 158 -13.70 12.33 21.43
N ALA A 159 -13.02 13.30 20.81
CA ALA A 159 -12.07 14.16 21.49
C ALA A 159 -12.74 15.00 22.60
N GLN A 160 -13.96 15.52 22.36
CA GLN A 160 -14.73 16.25 23.35
C GLN A 160 -15.09 15.36 24.55
N LEU A 161 -15.42 14.09 24.35
CA LEU A 161 -15.66 13.13 25.44
C LEU A 161 -14.41 12.90 26.29
N LEU A 162 -13.22 13.07 25.72
CA LEU A 162 -11.94 13.04 26.45
C LEU A 162 -11.59 14.40 27.07
N GLY A 163 -12.48 15.41 27.01
CA GLY A 163 -12.26 16.74 27.54
C GLY A 163 -11.41 17.67 26.67
N ALA A 164 -11.15 17.26 25.40
CA ALA A 164 -10.36 18.06 24.47
C ALA A 164 -11.26 18.77 23.44
N GLN A 165 -10.88 20.00 23.07
CA GLN A 165 -11.53 20.77 22.01
C GLN A 165 -10.83 20.51 20.66
N VAL A 166 -11.60 20.30 19.60
CA VAL A 166 -11.09 20.21 18.24
C VAL A 166 -11.29 21.54 17.50
N VAL A 167 -10.20 22.05 16.92
CA VAL A 167 -10.18 23.23 16.07
C VAL A 167 -9.85 22.81 14.66
N LEU A 168 -10.79 22.98 13.73
CA LEU A 168 -10.58 22.67 12.32
C LEU A 168 -10.04 23.91 11.60
N THR A 169 -8.93 23.74 10.83
CA THR A 169 -8.30 24.85 10.10
C THR A 169 -8.11 24.52 8.63
N GLY A 170 -7.99 25.55 7.79
CA GLY A 170 -7.66 25.41 6.39
C GLY A 170 -8.80 24.87 5.51
N MET A 171 -10.04 25.03 5.95
CA MET A 171 -11.20 24.61 5.14
C MET A 171 -11.29 25.47 3.86
N ARG A 172 -11.25 24.82 2.72
CA ARG A 172 -11.42 25.45 1.40
C ARG A 172 -12.90 25.72 1.11
N PRO A 173 -13.26 26.71 0.27
CA PRO A 173 -14.62 27.01 -0.09
C PRO A 173 -15.39 25.80 -0.67
N GLU A 174 -14.71 24.97 -1.48
CA GLU A 174 -15.31 23.79 -2.11
C GLU A 174 -15.67 22.73 -1.06
N VAL A 175 -14.80 22.54 -0.06
CA VAL A 175 -15.05 21.64 1.07
C VAL A 175 -16.20 22.17 1.94
N ALA A 176 -16.22 23.48 2.22
CA ALA A 176 -17.29 24.09 2.98
C ALA A 176 -18.67 23.96 2.27
N GLN A 177 -18.73 24.18 0.95
CA GLN A 177 -19.94 23.98 0.16
C GLN A 177 -20.43 22.53 0.21
N THR A 178 -19.50 21.56 0.08
CA THR A 178 -19.82 20.13 0.18
C THR A 178 -20.41 19.80 1.55
N VAL A 179 -19.78 20.23 2.63
CA VAL A 179 -20.24 19.96 4.00
C VAL A 179 -21.63 20.56 4.26
N VAL A 180 -21.85 21.80 3.83
CA VAL A 180 -23.18 22.47 3.94
C VAL A 180 -24.22 21.76 3.08
N GLY A 181 -23.88 21.42 1.83
CA GLY A 181 -24.78 20.71 0.90
C GLY A 181 -25.19 19.32 1.39
N LEU A 182 -24.38 18.69 2.22
CA LEU A 182 -24.64 17.39 2.85
C LEU A 182 -25.45 17.51 4.15
N GLY A 183 -25.78 18.70 4.59
CA GLY A 183 -26.52 18.94 5.85
C GLY A 183 -25.74 18.55 7.11
N ILE A 184 -24.40 18.51 7.01
CA ILE A 184 -23.54 18.09 8.11
C ILE A 184 -23.43 19.21 9.14
N ASN A 185 -23.82 18.92 10.38
CA ASN A 185 -23.72 19.87 11.49
C ASN A 185 -22.28 19.90 12.05
N LEU A 186 -21.64 21.07 11.97
CA LEU A 186 -20.32 21.35 12.52
C LEU A 186 -20.33 22.12 13.85
N ASP A 187 -21.47 22.27 14.51
CA ASP A 187 -21.62 23.08 15.73
C ASP A 187 -20.70 22.60 16.88
N SER A 188 -20.29 21.34 16.84
CA SER A 188 -19.33 20.77 17.79
C SER A 188 -17.87 21.13 17.48
N LEU A 189 -17.59 21.74 16.30
CA LEU A 189 -16.24 22.07 15.85
C LEU A 189 -16.02 23.59 15.87
N VAL A 190 -14.89 24.00 16.40
CA VAL A 190 -14.40 25.36 16.19
C VAL A 190 -13.66 25.42 14.87
N THR A 191 -14.09 26.28 13.96
CA THR A 191 -13.42 26.45 12.66
C THR A 191 -12.59 27.73 12.63
N ARG A 192 -11.42 27.69 11.99
CA ARG A 192 -10.53 28.83 11.75
C ARG A 192 -10.01 28.77 10.31
N SER A 193 -9.70 29.91 9.73
CA SER A 193 -9.31 30.04 8.33
C SER A 193 -7.93 29.44 8.02
N SER A 194 -7.02 29.43 8.99
CA SER A 194 -5.64 28.95 8.80
C SER A 194 -5.10 28.29 10.07
N LEU A 195 -4.06 27.48 9.92
CA LEU A 195 -3.33 26.88 11.04
C LEU A 195 -2.85 27.96 12.03
N GLN A 196 -2.32 29.09 11.53
CA GLN A 196 -1.87 30.20 12.35
C GLN A 196 -3.01 30.75 13.24
N THR A 197 -4.19 30.99 12.67
CA THR A 197 -5.35 31.50 13.44
C THR A 197 -5.90 30.45 14.39
N GLY A 198 -5.78 29.17 14.05
CA GLY A 198 -6.10 28.04 14.92
C GLY A 198 -5.19 27.96 16.14
N ILE A 199 -3.88 28.10 15.95
CA ILE A 199 -2.89 28.15 17.03
C ILE A 199 -3.15 29.35 17.94
N ALA A 200 -3.34 30.54 17.38
CA ALA A 200 -3.64 31.74 18.17
C ALA A 200 -4.92 31.57 19.02
N TYR A 201 -5.96 30.95 18.43
CA TYR A 201 -7.18 30.62 19.16
C TYR A 201 -6.93 29.65 20.32
N ALA A 202 -6.24 28.53 20.06
CA ALA A 202 -5.93 27.51 21.07
C ALA A 202 -5.15 28.09 22.24
N MET A 203 -4.14 28.92 21.97
CA MET A 203 -3.36 29.61 23.01
C MET A 203 -4.19 30.57 23.82
N SER A 204 -5.11 31.34 23.21
CA SER A 204 -6.00 32.28 23.92
C SER A 204 -7.07 31.55 24.74
N TYR A 205 -7.55 30.40 24.29
CA TYR A 205 -8.51 29.57 25.01
C TYR A 205 -7.92 29.00 26.28
N ARG A 206 -6.67 28.58 26.26
CA ARG A 206 -5.89 28.15 27.43
C ARG A 206 -5.85 29.22 28.53
N GLN A 207 -5.58 30.47 28.15
CA GLN A 207 -5.48 31.57 29.13
C GLN A 207 -6.80 31.84 29.83
N ARG A 208 -7.92 31.64 29.17
CA ARG A 208 -9.27 31.86 29.71
C ARG A 208 -9.77 30.72 30.58
N ASN A 209 -9.32 29.49 30.34
CA ASN A 209 -9.79 28.28 31.03
C ASN A 209 -8.76 27.70 32.01
N LYS A 210 -7.71 28.44 32.36
CA LYS A 210 -6.75 28.00 33.37
C LYS A 210 -7.49 27.94 34.71
N PRO A 211 -7.57 26.77 35.40
CA PRO A 211 -8.12 26.72 36.74
C PRO A 211 -7.29 27.67 37.61
N THR A 212 -7.97 28.65 38.25
CA THR A 212 -7.36 29.52 39.25
C THR A 212 -6.86 28.59 40.36
N ALA A 213 -5.55 28.45 40.46
CA ALA A 213 -4.93 27.71 41.57
C ALA A 213 -5.39 28.41 42.89
N ARG A 214 -6.21 27.70 43.63
CA ARG A 214 -6.50 28.01 45.02
C ARG A 214 -5.56 27.22 45.92
#